data_12c76b114a9bff832bf49f04e58f9300
#
_entry.id   12c76b114a9bff832bf49f04e58f9300
#
_cell.length_a   1.000
_cell.length_b   1.000
_cell.length_c   1.000
_cell.angle_alpha   90.00
_cell.angle_beta   90.00
_cell.angle_gamma   90.00
#
_symmetry.space_group_name_H-M   'P 1'
#
loop_
_entity.id
_entity.type
_entity.pdbx_description
1 polymer ?
#
loop_
_entity_poly.entity_id
_entity_poly.type
_entity_poly.pdbx_seq_one_letter_code
_entity_poly.pdbx_strand_id
1 'polypeptide(L)'
;ACREQVMIQEDVYGTYVEKVLGVERDNYFNAGMLVINCERFRKNHVLEQFMELLPMYNFVVTQDEDYLNLICHNKVCWLPQKWNVEVFGQIPCREEEICVLHYIMVSKPWHYSDCRLQEYFWESAEKTSVYAEIRQVLESYTDEERKRDAVSCDRLMQMAKDEIAKENNYLNLVKAGKLKSKDRLEVLEKIALYEREGRFGEDVEEDPPTRQLQPSEIDYLRKKLKSRIKTRLTYKVARTFLNKIIENKQLIIKDVIGTEHMDALTSGAVITCNHFNAFDSFAMQIAYEKSKQCKKRRLYRVIREGNYTNFPGFYGMLMRNCYTFPLSSNRDTMKKFLSSMDTVLQHGDFMLVYPEQSMWWNYRKPKPLKKGAYTFAAKNHVPVLPCFITMEDSDILGDDGFYVQEYTIHIAEPIYPDPQKTQAENVDAMRKKNAAVWKQIYEEFYGIPLVYDTAEAVQYVGKPTNIA
;
A
#
# COMPACT_ATOMS: atom_id res chain seq x y z
N ALA A 1 7.05 -10.98 -29.17
CA ALA A 1 7.50 -9.62 -29.42
C ALA A 1 8.67 -9.61 -30.41
N CYS A 2 8.95 -8.48 -31.01
CA CYS A 2 10.18 -8.23 -31.77
C CYS A 2 11.16 -7.43 -30.90
N ARG A 3 12.47 -7.46 -31.27
CA ARG A 3 13.50 -6.67 -30.60
C ARG A 3 13.34 -5.18 -30.86
N GLU A 4 13.66 -4.35 -29.87
CA GLU A 4 13.67 -2.89 -29.99
C GLU A 4 14.94 -2.45 -30.75
N GLN A 5 14.77 -1.93 -31.95
CA GLN A 5 15.91 -1.60 -32.83
C GLN A 5 16.66 -0.34 -32.39
N VAL A 6 16.00 0.59 -31.71
CA VAL A 6 16.67 1.79 -31.18
C VAL A 6 17.69 1.40 -30.10
N MET A 7 17.33 0.46 -29.22
CA MET A 7 18.25 -0.01 -28.16
C MET A 7 19.47 -0.75 -28.72
N ILE A 8 19.29 -1.42 -29.86
CA ILE A 8 20.38 -2.16 -30.50
C ILE A 8 21.29 -1.21 -31.28
N GLN A 9 20.76 -0.22 -31.97
CA GLN A 9 21.49 0.60 -32.93
C GLN A 9 22.05 1.91 -32.30
N GLU A 10 21.41 2.44 -31.25
CA GLU A 10 21.87 3.67 -30.58
C GLU A 10 22.56 3.34 -29.24
N ASP A 11 23.85 3.64 -29.18
CA ASP A 11 24.71 3.24 -28.06
C ASP A 11 24.26 3.81 -26.72
N VAL A 12 23.74 5.04 -26.68
CA VAL A 12 23.25 5.66 -25.43
C VAL A 12 22.05 4.86 -24.87
N TYR A 13 21.08 4.53 -25.72
CA TYR A 13 19.89 3.78 -25.28
C TYR A 13 20.23 2.33 -24.97
N GLY A 14 21.10 1.67 -25.75
CA GLY A 14 21.61 0.35 -25.42
C GLY A 14 22.36 0.31 -24.09
N THR A 15 23.20 1.32 -23.84
CA THR A 15 23.89 1.45 -22.53
C THR A 15 22.90 1.71 -21.39
N TYR A 16 21.82 2.44 -21.64
CA TYR A 16 20.75 2.67 -20.66
C TYR A 16 20.12 1.35 -20.21
N VAL A 17 19.65 0.53 -21.14
CA VAL A 17 19.00 -0.74 -20.77
C VAL A 17 19.96 -1.71 -20.06
N GLU A 18 21.24 -1.72 -20.44
CA GLU A 18 22.25 -2.58 -19.81
C GLU A 18 22.65 -2.10 -18.42
N LYS A 19 22.90 -0.78 -18.23
CA LYS A 19 23.43 -0.23 -16.98
C LYS A 19 22.35 0.20 -15.99
N VAL A 20 21.16 0.53 -16.46
CA VAL A 20 20.06 0.98 -15.59
C VAL A 20 19.07 -0.14 -15.30
N LEU A 21 18.68 -0.93 -16.31
CA LEU A 21 17.74 -2.05 -16.12
C LEU A 21 18.47 -3.37 -15.83
N GLY A 22 19.67 -3.58 -16.36
CA GLY A 22 20.37 -4.85 -16.29
C GLY A 22 19.88 -5.88 -17.31
N VAL A 23 19.26 -5.42 -18.39
CA VAL A 23 18.77 -6.22 -19.52
C VAL A 23 19.77 -6.05 -20.68
N GLU A 24 20.21 -7.14 -21.28
CA GLU A 24 21.02 -7.07 -22.50
C GLU A 24 20.21 -6.42 -23.63
N ARG A 25 20.80 -5.48 -24.38
CA ARG A 25 20.10 -4.74 -25.45
C ARG A 25 19.45 -5.65 -26.50
N ASP A 26 20.08 -6.79 -26.82
CA ASP A 26 19.54 -7.79 -27.73
C ASP A 26 18.35 -8.59 -27.17
N ASN A 27 18.11 -8.50 -25.89
CA ASN A 27 17.01 -9.13 -25.17
C ASN A 27 15.93 -8.16 -24.72
N TYR A 28 16.01 -6.90 -25.19
CA TYR A 28 15.01 -5.88 -24.95
C TYR A 28 13.99 -5.85 -26.10
N PHE A 29 12.71 -5.94 -25.80
CA PHE A 29 11.63 -6.00 -26.80
C PHE A 29 10.88 -4.70 -26.88
N ASN A 30 10.41 -4.38 -28.10
CA ASN A 30 9.52 -3.27 -28.36
C ASN A 30 8.09 -3.58 -27.83
N ALA A 31 7.53 -2.68 -27.06
CA ALA A 31 6.18 -2.81 -26.50
C ALA A 31 5.06 -2.24 -27.39
N GLY A 32 5.39 -1.52 -28.45
CA GLY A 32 4.40 -0.97 -29.39
C GLY A 32 3.64 -2.02 -30.20
N MET A 33 4.23 -3.23 -30.33
CA MET A 33 3.59 -4.36 -30.98
C MET A 33 3.83 -5.67 -30.22
N LEU A 34 2.80 -6.14 -29.52
CA LEU A 34 2.85 -7.33 -28.69
C LEU A 34 1.77 -8.34 -29.07
N VAL A 35 2.15 -9.61 -29.11
CA VAL A 35 1.22 -10.75 -29.07
C VAL A 35 1.32 -11.39 -27.71
N ILE A 36 0.28 -11.26 -26.89
CA ILE A 36 0.27 -11.67 -25.48
C ILE A 36 -0.47 -13.00 -25.33
N ASN A 37 0.21 -14.00 -24.73
CA ASN A 37 -0.47 -15.18 -24.21
C ASN A 37 -1.15 -14.84 -22.89
N CYS A 38 -2.43 -14.45 -22.93
CA CYS A 38 -3.18 -13.95 -21.80
C CYS A 38 -3.28 -14.96 -20.64
N GLU A 39 -3.28 -16.25 -20.91
CA GLU A 39 -3.28 -17.29 -19.87
C GLU A 39 -1.97 -17.29 -19.10
N ARG A 40 -0.83 -17.30 -19.80
CA ARG A 40 0.49 -17.21 -19.17
C ARG A 40 0.70 -15.88 -18.47
N PHE A 41 0.20 -14.78 -19.05
CA PHE A 41 0.30 -13.44 -18.47
C PHE A 41 -0.37 -13.39 -17.09
N ARG A 42 -1.60 -13.93 -16.97
CA ARG A 42 -2.30 -14.07 -15.71
C ARG A 42 -1.62 -15.04 -14.75
N LYS A 43 -1.21 -16.24 -15.23
CA LYS A 43 -0.56 -17.25 -14.40
C LYS A 43 0.76 -16.76 -13.80
N ASN A 44 1.49 -15.93 -14.53
CA ASN A 44 2.75 -15.33 -14.08
C ASN A 44 2.56 -14.04 -13.32
N HIS A 45 1.31 -13.61 -13.05
CA HIS A 45 1.01 -12.38 -12.29
C HIS A 45 1.73 -11.15 -12.83
N VAL A 46 1.77 -10.98 -14.17
CA VAL A 46 2.56 -9.91 -14.80
C VAL A 46 1.99 -8.53 -14.45
N LEU A 47 0.67 -8.38 -14.40
CA LEU A 47 0.03 -7.12 -14.03
C LEU A 47 0.34 -6.77 -12.56
N GLU A 48 0.26 -7.72 -11.68
CA GLU A 48 0.58 -7.54 -10.26
C GLU A 48 2.04 -7.11 -10.09
N GLN A 49 3.00 -7.77 -10.76
CA GLN A 49 4.41 -7.38 -10.73
C GLN A 49 4.63 -5.98 -11.30
N PHE A 50 3.90 -5.60 -12.35
CA PHE A 50 3.96 -4.25 -12.91
C PHE A 50 3.49 -3.20 -11.89
N MET A 51 2.35 -3.46 -11.22
CA MET A 51 1.80 -2.58 -10.19
C MET A 51 2.72 -2.48 -8.95
N GLU A 52 3.41 -3.55 -8.61
CA GLU A 52 4.40 -3.56 -7.51
C GLU A 52 5.67 -2.78 -7.86
N LEU A 53 6.11 -2.83 -9.12
CA LEU A 53 7.34 -2.17 -9.55
C LEU A 53 7.17 -0.65 -9.77
N LEU A 54 5.96 -0.20 -10.16
CA LEU A 54 5.65 1.22 -10.39
C LEU A 54 6.03 2.14 -9.21
N PRO A 55 5.70 1.84 -7.95
CA PRO A 55 6.08 2.67 -6.81
C PRO A 55 7.55 2.49 -6.39
N MET A 56 8.23 1.44 -6.87
CA MET A 56 9.62 1.14 -6.47
C MET A 56 10.64 2.00 -7.23
N TYR A 57 10.42 2.23 -8.52
CA TYR A 57 11.29 3.03 -9.35
C TYR A 57 10.51 3.67 -10.50
N ASN A 58 10.80 4.93 -10.82
CA ASN A 58 10.17 5.64 -11.93
C ASN A 58 11.10 5.62 -13.16
N PHE A 59 10.80 4.76 -14.11
CA PHE A 59 11.50 4.74 -15.40
C PHE A 59 10.98 5.88 -16.28
N VAL A 60 11.89 6.73 -16.74
CA VAL A 60 11.56 7.98 -17.43
C VAL A 60 11.89 7.98 -18.92
N VAL A 61 12.63 6.97 -19.41
CA VAL A 61 13.07 6.89 -20.81
C VAL A 61 12.02 6.25 -21.69
N THR A 62 11.74 4.96 -21.51
CA THR A 62 10.73 4.22 -22.29
C THR A 62 9.50 3.83 -21.48
N GLN A 63 9.42 4.29 -20.25
CA GLN A 63 8.24 4.18 -19.37
C GLN A 63 7.73 2.73 -19.23
N ASP A 64 6.52 2.42 -19.73
CA ASP A 64 5.89 1.11 -19.62
C ASP A 64 6.70 -0.03 -20.26
N GLU A 65 7.47 0.27 -21.29
CA GLU A 65 8.34 -0.69 -21.97
C GLU A 65 9.47 -1.17 -21.04
N ASP A 66 10.06 -0.29 -20.24
CA ASP A 66 11.09 -0.64 -19.26
C ASP A 66 10.56 -1.61 -18.21
N TYR A 67 9.36 -1.33 -17.65
CA TYR A 67 8.72 -2.21 -16.68
C TYR A 67 8.42 -3.60 -17.27
N LEU A 68 7.85 -3.64 -18.48
CA LEU A 68 7.52 -4.89 -19.16
C LEU A 68 8.77 -5.72 -19.47
N ASN A 69 9.84 -5.07 -19.91
CA ASN A 69 11.10 -5.75 -20.19
C ASN A 69 11.73 -6.34 -18.93
N LEU A 70 11.70 -5.64 -17.79
CA LEU A 70 12.17 -6.18 -16.52
C LEU A 70 11.37 -7.42 -16.07
N ILE A 71 10.06 -7.41 -16.25
CA ILE A 71 9.17 -8.50 -15.79
C ILE A 71 9.21 -9.70 -16.76
N CYS A 72 9.35 -9.45 -18.05
CA CYS A 72 9.10 -10.44 -19.10
C CYS A 72 10.32 -10.83 -19.93
N HIS A 73 11.49 -10.18 -19.84
CA HIS A 73 12.63 -10.40 -20.77
C HIS A 73 13.00 -11.88 -20.95
N ASN A 74 12.96 -12.69 -19.92
CA ASN A 74 13.27 -14.13 -20.01
C ASN A 74 12.07 -15.02 -20.42
N LYS A 75 10.93 -14.43 -20.76
CA LYS A 75 9.67 -15.12 -21.08
C LYS A 75 9.16 -14.78 -22.48
N VAL A 76 10.01 -14.17 -23.31
CA VAL A 76 9.65 -13.67 -24.64
C VAL A 76 9.82 -14.79 -25.68
N CYS A 77 8.81 -14.98 -26.52
CA CYS A 77 8.92 -15.68 -27.80
C CYS A 77 9.27 -14.66 -28.88
N TRP A 78 10.47 -14.74 -29.41
CA TRP A 78 10.95 -13.79 -30.42
C TRP A 78 10.31 -14.05 -31.78
N LEU A 79 9.71 -13.01 -32.35
CA LEU A 79 9.21 -13.02 -33.71
C LEU A 79 10.30 -12.48 -34.66
N PRO A 80 10.30 -12.95 -35.94
CA PRO A 80 11.17 -12.32 -36.94
C PRO A 80 10.88 -10.83 -37.06
N GLN A 81 11.94 -10.01 -37.19
CA GLN A 81 11.84 -8.55 -37.15
C GLN A 81 10.93 -7.94 -38.23
N LYS A 82 10.70 -8.64 -39.33
CA LYS A 82 9.75 -8.25 -40.38
C LYS A 82 8.31 -7.98 -39.87
N TRP A 83 7.94 -8.49 -38.70
CA TRP A 83 6.65 -8.30 -38.07
C TRP A 83 6.56 -7.01 -37.22
N ASN A 84 7.66 -6.30 -37.03
CA ASN A 84 7.72 -4.98 -36.40
C ASN A 84 8.99 -4.28 -36.90
N VAL A 85 8.98 -3.81 -38.13
CA VAL A 85 10.10 -3.05 -38.70
C VAL A 85 9.97 -1.60 -38.27
N GLU A 86 10.80 -1.22 -37.32
CA GLU A 86 10.91 0.16 -36.90
C GLU A 86 11.61 0.97 -38.00
N VAL A 87 10.98 2.07 -38.41
CA VAL A 87 11.53 2.95 -39.44
C VAL A 87 12.63 3.82 -38.82
N PHE A 88 13.74 3.17 -38.44
CA PHE A 88 14.87 3.78 -37.75
C PHE A 88 16.17 3.12 -38.20
N GLY A 89 17.23 3.88 -38.37
CA GLY A 89 18.56 3.38 -38.66
C GLY A 89 18.60 2.37 -39.81
N GLN A 90 19.29 1.24 -39.61
CA GLN A 90 19.36 0.16 -40.57
C GLN A 90 18.11 -0.77 -40.46
N ILE A 91 17.40 -0.96 -41.60
CA ILE A 91 16.28 -1.88 -41.67
C ILE A 91 16.80 -3.33 -41.72
N PRO A 92 16.29 -4.24 -40.84
CA PRO A 92 16.88 -5.56 -40.60
C PRO A 92 16.45 -6.64 -41.60
N CYS A 93 15.62 -6.30 -42.60
CA CYS A 93 15.14 -7.23 -43.63
C CYS A 93 14.98 -6.52 -44.97
N ARG A 94 14.78 -7.28 -46.06
CA ARG A 94 14.49 -6.72 -47.36
C ARG A 94 13.07 -6.09 -47.36
N GLU A 95 12.89 -5.05 -48.14
CA GLU A 95 11.62 -4.29 -48.18
C GLU A 95 10.42 -5.16 -48.51
N GLU A 96 10.58 -6.11 -49.45
CA GLU A 96 9.53 -7.02 -49.87
C GLU A 96 9.12 -8.04 -48.80
N GLU A 97 9.92 -8.21 -47.77
CA GLU A 97 9.67 -9.11 -46.65
C GLU A 97 8.93 -8.44 -45.49
N ILE A 98 8.82 -7.11 -45.50
CA ILE A 98 8.20 -6.33 -44.44
C ILE A 98 6.71 -6.70 -44.34
N CYS A 99 6.30 -7.12 -43.15
CA CYS A 99 4.90 -7.42 -42.86
C CYS A 99 4.21 -6.28 -42.10
N VAL A 100 4.95 -5.58 -41.23
CA VAL A 100 4.44 -4.44 -40.45
C VAL A 100 5.55 -3.37 -40.36
N LEU A 101 5.20 -2.16 -40.75
CA LEU A 101 6.01 -0.96 -40.54
C LEU A 101 5.58 -0.26 -39.27
N HIS A 102 6.54 0.11 -38.44
CA HIS A 102 6.35 0.86 -37.22
C HIS A 102 7.13 2.17 -37.27
N TYR A 103 6.41 3.28 -37.44
CA TYR A 103 7.01 4.62 -37.41
C TYR A 103 7.18 5.04 -35.95
N ILE A 104 8.40 4.96 -35.44
CA ILE A 104 8.73 5.26 -34.06
C ILE A 104 9.22 6.71 -33.88
N MET A 105 9.41 7.13 -32.64
CA MET A 105 9.89 8.47 -32.29
C MET A 105 9.06 9.58 -32.95
N VAL A 106 9.72 10.67 -33.36
CA VAL A 106 9.07 11.86 -33.95
C VAL A 106 8.87 11.77 -35.47
N SER A 107 9.67 10.95 -36.16
CA SER A 107 9.64 10.83 -37.63
C SER A 107 8.39 10.07 -38.10
N LYS A 108 7.29 10.78 -38.25
CA LYS A 108 6.00 10.24 -38.64
C LYS A 108 5.62 10.72 -40.06
N PRO A 109 5.07 9.87 -40.94
CA PRO A 109 4.69 10.27 -42.31
C PRO A 109 3.69 11.43 -42.36
N TRP A 110 2.89 11.61 -41.33
CA TRP A 110 1.91 12.71 -41.24
C TRP A 110 2.47 13.99 -40.61
N HIS A 111 3.75 14.01 -40.26
CA HIS A 111 4.50 15.20 -39.79
C HIS A 111 5.63 15.56 -40.75
N TYR A 112 6.24 14.57 -41.42
CA TYR A 112 7.42 14.75 -42.26
C TYR A 112 7.21 14.18 -43.65
N SER A 113 7.38 15.03 -44.66
CA SER A 113 7.26 14.66 -46.05
C SER A 113 8.44 13.85 -46.62
N ASP A 114 9.53 13.77 -45.86
CA ASP A 114 10.75 13.02 -46.19
C ASP A 114 10.92 11.76 -45.33
N CYS A 115 9.85 11.35 -44.63
CA CYS A 115 9.85 10.15 -43.84
C CYS A 115 10.08 8.91 -44.72
N ARG A 116 11.05 8.08 -44.32
CA ARG A 116 11.42 6.86 -45.02
C ARG A 116 10.27 5.88 -45.10
N LEU A 117 10.04 5.21 -46.24
CA LEU A 117 8.96 4.24 -46.45
C LEU A 117 7.56 4.82 -46.21
N GLN A 118 7.39 6.14 -46.33
CA GLN A 118 6.12 6.81 -46.11
C GLN A 118 5.05 6.44 -47.17
N GLU A 119 5.46 5.97 -48.35
CA GLU A 119 4.58 5.53 -49.44
C GLU A 119 3.61 4.43 -48.95
N TYR A 120 4.06 3.47 -48.19
CA TYR A 120 3.22 2.41 -47.62
C TYR A 120 2.16 2.95 -46.64
N PHE A 121 2.53 3.96 -45.85
CA PHE A 121 1.58 4.66 -45.00
C PHE A 121 0.50 5.36 -45.81
N TRP A 122 0.92 6.16 -46.82
CA TRP A 122 0.01 6.95 -47.60
C TRP A 122 -0.93 6.08 -48.48
N GLU A 123 -0.41 4.99 -49.04
CA GLU A 123 -1.25 4.00 -49.76
C GLU A 123 -2.33 3.40 -48.85
N SER A 124 -2.00 3.17 -47.56
CA SER A 124 -2.96 2.66 -46.58
C SER A 124 -3.94 3.75 -46.14
N ALA A 125 -3.44 4.97 -45.90
CA ALA A 125 -4.25 6.11 -45.47
C ALA A 125 -5.29 6.50 -46.46
N GLU A 126 -4.98 6.48 -47.79
CA GLU A 126 -5.90 6.76 -48.88
C GLU A 126 -7.17 5.91 -48.87
N LYS A 127 -7.08 4.70 -48.29
CA LYS A 127 -8.22 3.77 -48.18
C LYS A 127 -9.12 4.08 -46.96
N THR A 128 -8.78 5.12 -46.15
CA THR A 128 -9.54 5.50 -44.97
C THR A 128 -10.40 6.73 -45.19
N SER A 129 -11.46 6.87 -44.39
CA SER A 129 -12.35 8.06 -44.43
C SER A 129 -11.67 9.32 -43.86
N VAL A 130 -10.54 9.20 -43.17
CA VAL A 130 -9.82 10.30 -42.51
C VAL A 130 -8.58 10.76 -43.29
N TYR A 131 -8.40 10.28 -44.53
CA TYR A 131 -7.25 10.62 -45.36
C TYR A 131 -7.02 12.13 -45.51
N ALA A 132 -8.09 12.88 -45.82
CA ALA A 132 -8.00 14.32 -46.02
C ALA A 132 -7.54 15.05 -44.73
N GLU A 133 -8.00 14.59 -43.56
CA GLU A 133 -7.61 15.15 -42.27
C GLU A 133 -6.12 14.87 -41.97
N ILE A 134 -5.66 13.65 -42.25
CA ILE A 134 -4.25 13.27 -42.07
C ILE A 134 -3.35 14.08 -43.00
N ARG A 135 -3.76 14.29 -44.28
CA ARG A 135 -3.02 15.16 -45.23
C ARG A 135 -2.95 16.59 -44.75
N GLN A 136 -4.02 17.13 -44.18
CA GLN A 136 -4.04 18.47 -43.60
C GLN A 136 -3.08 18.60 -42.43
N VAL A 137 -2.91 17.57 -41.60
CA VAL A 137 -1.92 17.55 -40.52
C VAL A 137 -0.51 17.74 -41.07
N LEU A 138 -0.12 16.98 -42.12
CA LEU A 138 1.18 17.12 -42.77
C LEU A 138 1.39 18.53 -43.33
N GLU A 139 0.39 19.08 -44.03
CA GLU A 139 0.48 20.40 -44.64
C GLU A 139 0.55 21.56 -43.64
N SER A 140 -0.06 21.37 -42.46
CA SER A 140 -0.09 22.36 -41.41
C SER A 140 1.06 22.22 -40.41
N TYR A 141 1.90 21.16 -40.50
CA TYR A 141 2.99 20.92 -39.56
C TYR A 141 4.12 21.91 -39.73
N THR A 142 4.30 22.78 -38.77
CA THR A 142 5.16 23.96 -38.84
C THR A 142 6.63 23.66 -38.53
N ASP A 143 7.52 24.55 -38.91
CA ASP A 143 8.95 24.48 -38.57
C ASP A 143 9.18 24.62 -37.05
N GLU A 144 8.28 25.29 -36.33
CA GLU A 144 8.33 25.38 -34.85
C GLU A 144 7.98 24.05 -34.19
N GLU A 145 7.06 23.30 -34.75
CA GLU A 145 6.73 21.94 -34.29
C GLU A 145 7.89 20.98 -34.56
N ARG A 146 8.51 21.06 -35.72
CA ARG A 146 9.73 20.29 -36.06
C ARG A 146 10.88 20.60 -35.12
N LYS A 147 11.07 21.86 -34.73
CA LYS A 147 12.08 22.24 -33.71
C LYS A 147 11.75 21.66 -32.33
N ARG A 148 10.46 21.64 -31.94
CA ARG A 148 10.03 21.01 -30.68
C ARG A 148 10.28 19.51 -30.68
N ASP A 149 10.07 18.84 -31.80
CA ASP A 149 10.39 17.42 -31.99
C ASP A 149 11.87 17.14 -31.79
N ALA A 150 12.74 17.93 -32.42
CA ALA A 150 14.19 17.81 -32.26
C ALA A 150 14.60 18.00 -30.79
N VAL A 151 14.07 19.02 -30.11
CA VAL A 151 14.32 19.25 -28.69
C VAL A 151 13.82 18.09 -27.84
N SER A 152 12.69 17.46 -28.21
CA SER A 152 12.14 16.29 -27.50
C SER A 152 13.04 15.06 -27.64
N CYS A 153 13.61 14.82 -28.83
CA CYS A 153 14.60 13.76 -29.04
C CYS A 153 15.89 13.98 -28.23
N ASP A 154 16.41 15.21 -28.25
CA ASP A 154 17.61 15.57 -27.48
C ASP A 154 17.36 15.42 -25.98
N ARG A 155 16.18 15.82 -25.51
CA ARG A 155 15.77 15.67 -24.11
C ARG A 155 15.70 14.20 -23.71
N LEU A 156 15.10 13.33 -24.52
CA LEU A 156 15.01 11.90 -24.25
C LEU A 156 16.40 11.27 -24.13
N MET A 157 17.30 11.61 -25.07
CA MET A 157 18.69 11.16 -25.03
C MET A 157 19.41 11.67 -23.76
N GLN A 158 19.16 12.92 -23.36
CA GLN A 158 19.76 13.46 -22.14
C GLN A 158 19.23 12.74 -20.90
N MET A 159 17.92 12.45 -20.84
CA MET A 159 17.33 11.66 -19.74
C MET A 159 17.97 10.28 -19.63
N ALA A 160 18.25 9.60 -20.74
CA ALA A 160 18.93 8.31 -20.72
C ALA A 160 20.37 8.45 -20.16
N LYS A 161 21.12 9.48 -20.57
CA LYS A 161 22.46 9.78 -20.04
C LYS A 161 22.43 10.08 -18.54
N ASP A 162 21.46 10.86 -18.11
CA ASP A 162 21.29 11.22 -16.68
C ASP A 162 20.99 9.97 -15.84
N GLU A 163 20.12 9.08 -16.32
CA GLU A 163 19.82 7.80 -15.64
C GLU A 163 21.03 6.88 -15.56
N ILE A 164 21.84 6.80 -16.62
CA ILE A 164 23.10 6.03 -16.63
C ILE A 164 24.08 6.57 -15.60
N ALA A 165 24.16 7.89 -15.45
CA ALA A 165 25.09 8.56 -14.55
C ALA A 165 24.67 8.51 -13.07
N LYS A 166 23.41 8.21 -12.76
CA LYS A 166 22.92 8.14 -11.38
C LYS A 166 23.58 7.00 -10.61
N GLU A 167 24.17 7.30 -9.47
CA GLU A 167 24.68 6.28 -8.53
C GLU A 167 23.57 5.40 -7.97
N ASN A 168 22.36 5.95 -7.82
CA ASN A 168 21.16 5.28 -7.31
C ASN A 168 20.16 4.92 -8.43
N ASN A 169 20.64 4.57 -9.61
CA ASN A 169 19.78 4.01 -10.65
C ASN A 169 19.21 2.64 -10.23
N TYR A 170 18.20 2.16 -10.94
CA TYR A 170 17.47 0.95 -10.59
C TYR A 170 18.40 -0.25 -10.32
N LEU A 171 19.27 -0.59 -11.26
CA LEU A 171 20.16 -1.75 -11.13
C LEU A 171 21.12 -1.63 -9.93
N ASN A 172 21.62 -0.44 -9.67
CA ASN A 172 22.49 -0.17 -8.53
C ASN A 172 21.73 -0.30 -7.20
N LEU A 173 20.50 0.19 -7.13
CA LEU A 173 19.62 0.02 -5.96
C LEU A 173 19.31 -1.45 -5.70
N VAL A 174 18.98 -2.22 -6.76
CA VAL A 174 18.73 -3.67 -6.65
C VAL A 174 19.97 -4.40 -6.15
N LYS A 175 21.15 -4.16 -6.76
CA LYS A 175 22.42 -4.77 -6.34
C LYS A 175 22.80 -4.42 -4.90
N ALA A 176 22.49 -3.23 -4.45
CA ALA A 176 22.76 -2.78 -3.09
C ALA A 176 21.70 -3.23 -2.06
N GLY A 177 20.60 -3.90 -2.48
CA GLY A 177 19.48 -4.23 -1.61
C GLY A 177 18.78 -2.99 -1.03
N LYS A 178 18.81 -1.86 -1.74
CA LYS A 178 18.30 -0.55 -1.30
C LYS A 178 17.05 -0.09 -2.05
N LEU A 179 16.49 -0.93 -2.89
CA LEU A 179 15.24 -0.60 -3.59
C LEU A 179 14.09 -0.61 -2.60
N LYS A 180 13.45 0.54 -2.38
CA LYS A 180 12.33 0.72 -1.44
C LYS A 180 11.16 1.39 -2.13
N SER A 181 9.95 1.02 -1.75
CA SER A 181 8.72 1.65 -2.23
C SER A 181 8.74 3.16 -1.95
N LYS A 182 8.55 3.94 -3.01
CA LYS A 182 8.45 5.40 -2.93
C LYS A 182 7.28 5.84 -2.06
N ASP A 183 6.14 5.19 -2.21
CA ASP A 183 4.93 5.48 -1.42
C ASP A 183 5.21 5.28 0.08
N ARG A 184 5.99 4.25 0.45
CA ARG A 184 6.36 4.00 1.84
C ARG A 184 7.36 5.03 2.37
N LEU A 185 8.29 5.50 1.53
CA LEU A 185 9.20 6.59 1.91
C LEU A 185 8.42 7.89 2.16
N GLU A 186 7.48 8.25 1.30
CA GLU A 186 6.60 9.42 1.47
C GLU A 186 5.75 9.31 2.76
N VAL A 187 5.26 8.12 3.08
CA VAL A 187 4.54 7.86 4.34
C VAL A 187 5.45 8.08 5.55
N LEU A 188 6.70 7.60 5.51
CA LEU A 188 7.66 7.81 6.60
C LEU A 188 8.04 9.28 6.79
N GLU A 189 8.21 10.03 5.70
CA GLU A 189 8.45 11.48 5.76
C GLU A 189 7.26 12.21 6.40
N LYS A 190 6.04 11.83 6.03
CA LYS A 190 4.80 12.38 6.58
C LYS A 190 4.63 12.03 8.07
N ILE A 191 5.01 10.81 8.49
CA ILE A 191 5.05 10.42 9.90
C ILE A 191 6.01 11.32 10.68
N ALA A 192 7.24 11.51 10.18
CA ALA A 192 8.23 12.35 10.83
C ALA A 192 7.79 13.81 10.93
N LEU A 193 7.13 14.33 9.88
CA LEU A 193 6.55 15.67 9.89
C LEU A 193 5.44 15.80 10.93
N TYR A 194 4.48 14.87 10.95
CA TYR A 194 3.32 14.92 11.85
C TYR A 194 3.71 14.70 13.32
N GLU A 195 4.72 13.87 13.59
CA GLU A 195 5.29 13.75 14.93
C GLU A 195 5.90 15.08 15.38
N ARG A 196 6.70 15.74 14.52
CA ARG A 196 7.33 17.04 14.81
C ARG A 196 6.29 18.14 15.09
N GLU A 197 5.19 18.12 14.37
CA GLU A 197 4.09 19.07 14.52
C GLU A 197 3.09 18.70 15.62
N GLY A 198 3.23 17.54 16.27
CA GLY A 198 2.30 17.03 17.28
C GLY A 198 0.94 16.62 16.73
N ARG A 199 0.83 16.31 15.43
CA ARG A 199 -0.40 15.99 14.70
C ARG A 199 -0.75 14.50 14.76
N PHE A 200 -0.59 13.86 15.91
CA PHE A 200 -0.76 12.42 16.12
C PHE A 200 -2.15 11.86 15.77
N GLY A 201 -3.16 12.69 15.68
CA GLY A 201 -4.53 12.25 15.37
C GLY A 201 -4.86 12.22 13.87
N GLU A 202 -3.92 12.61 13.00
CA GLU A 202 -4.11 12.67 11.57
C GLU A 202 -3.54 11.44 10.87
N ASP A 203 -4.16 11.03 9.77
CA ASP A 203 -3.72 9.90 8.98
C ASP A 203 -2.58 10.27 8.04
N VAL A 204 -1.63 9.35 7.91
CA VAL A 204 -0.48 9.51 7.00
C VAL A 204 -0.72 8.89 5.62
N GLU A 205 -1.69 8.00 5.52
CA GLU A 205 -2.15 7.38 4.27
C GLU A 205 -3.56 7.88 3.95
N GLU A 206 -3.91 7.90 2.68
CA GLU A 206 -5.24 8.34 2.24
C GLU A 206 -6.28 7.23 2.44
N ASP A 207 -7.36 7.56 3.12
CA ASP A 207 -8.51 6.68 3.25
C ASP A 207 -9.40 6.72 1.99
N PRO A 208 -10.06 5.61 1.65
CA PRO A 208 -11.07 5.60 0.60
C PRO A 208 -12.19 6.61 0.88
N PRO A 209 -12.80 7.24 -0.15
CA PRO A 209 -13.93 8.13 0.03
C PRO A 209 -15.03 7.49 0.87
N THR A 210 -15.53 8.19 1.87
CA THR A 210 -16.54 7.67 2.79
C THR A 210 -17.94 7.94 2.28
N ARG A 211 -18.78 6.91 2.22
CA ARG A 211 -20.23 7.02 2.04
C ARG A 211 -20.92 6.85 3.41
N GLN A 212 -21.92 7.68 3.69
CA GLN A 212 -22.67 7.60 4.91
C GLN A 212 -23.41 6.26 5.05
N LEU A 213 -23.22 5.55 6.16
CA LEU A 213 -23.85 4.26 6.46
C LEU A 213 -25.26 4.46 7.02
N GLN A 214 -26.26 3.89 6.36
CA GLN A 214 -27.65 3.97 6.80
C GLN A 214 -28.00 2.90 7.86
N PRO A 215 -28.96 3.16 8.78
CA PRO A 215 -29.33 2.21 9.83
C PRO A 215 -29.83 0.85 9.32
N SER A 216 -30.45 0.82 8.13
CA SER A 216 -30.96 -0.41 7.51
C SER A 216 -29.86 -1.32 6.93
N GLU A 217 -28.68 -0.76 6.62
CA GLU A 217 -27.59 -1.46 5.97
C GLU A 217 -26.72 -2.28 6.94
N ILE A 218 -26.85 -2.05 8.24
CA ILE A 218 -26.01 -2.69 9.26
C ILE A 218 -26.81 -3.50 10.27
N ASP A 219 -26.32 -4.71 10.56
CA ASP A 219 -26.78 -5.60 11.63
C ASP A 219 -25.60 -5.86 12.60
N TYR A 220 -25.38 -4.92 13.52
CA TYR A 220 -24.24 -4.98 14.46
C TYR A 220 -24.21 -6.29 15.27
N LEU A 221 -25.36 -6.72 15.77
CA LEU A 221 -25.48 -7.89 16.64
C LEU A 221 -25.64 -9.21 15.87
N ARG A 222 -25.61 -9.17 14.53
CA ARG A 222 -25.82 -10.36 13.68
C ARG A 222 -27.10 -11.13 14.02
N LYS A 223 -28.21 -10.42 14.27
CA LYS A 223 -29.52 -11.02 14.61
C LYS A 223 -30.15 -11.72 13.41
N LYS A 224 -29.95 -11.20 12.19
CA LYS A 224 -30.49 -11.76 10.95
C LYS A 224 -29.77 -13.06 10.58
N LEU A 225 -30.50 -14.11 10.19
CA LEU A 225 -29.92 -15.39 9.77
C LEU A 225 -28.92 -15.22 8.63
N LYS A 226 -29.25 -14.38 7.62
CA LYS A 226 -28.36 -14.07 6.49
C LYS A 226 -27.03 -13.47 6.96
N SER A 227 -27.05 -12.57 7.95
CA SER A 227 -25.82 -11.98 8.53
C SER A 227 -24.97 -13.05 9.22
N ARG A 228 -25.59 -13.95 9.97
CA ARG A 228 -24.90 -15.05 10.68
C ARG A 228 -24.22 -16.02 9.72
N ILE A 229 -24.91 -16.42 8.64
CA ILE A 229 -24.35 -17.31 7.60
C ILE A 229 -23.17 -16.63 6.92
N LYS A 230 -23.34 -15.38 6.47
CA LYS A 230 -22.24 -14.61 5.83
C LYS A 230 -21.04 -14.50 6.76
N THR A 231 -21.23 -14.15 8.03
CA THR A 231 -20.15 -14.06 9.01
C THR A 231 -19.41 -15.39 9.14
N ARG A 232 -20.14 -16.51 9.28
CA ARG A 232 -19.52 -17.84 9.40
C ARG A 232 -18.68 -18.22 8.17
N LEU A 233 -19.17 -17.95 6.96
CA LEU A 233 -18.45 -18.23 5.72
C LEU A 233 -17.22 -17.32 5.58
N THR A 234 -17.38 -16.03 5.87
CA THR A 234 -16.28 -15.08 5.79
C THR A 234 -15.15 -15.41 6.77
N TYR A 235 -15.47 -15.85 8.00
CA TYR A 235 -14.45 -16.31 8.95
C TYR A 235 -13.65 -17.52 8.45
N LYS A 236 -14.27 -18.45 7.70
CA LYS A 236 -13.54 -19.57 7.09
C LYS A 236 -12.52 -19.05 6.05
N VAL A 237 -12.97 -18.14 5.19
CA VAL A 237 -12.09 -17.54 4.17
C VAL A 237 -11.00 -16.69 4.82
N ALA A 238 -11.36 -15.87 5.83
CA ALA A 238 -10.40 -15.08 6.59
C ALA A 238 -9.33 -15.95 7.27
N ARG A 239 -9.71 -17.11 7.79
CA ARG A 239 -8.78 -18.07 8.39
C ARG A 239 -7.80 -18.61 7.37
N THR A 240 -8.28 -19.06 6.20
CA THR A 240 -7.40 -19.53 5.12
C THR A 240 -6.42 -18.44 4.69
N PHE A 241 -6.88 -17.21 4.56
CA PHE A 241 -6.01 -16.07 4.25
C PHE A 241 -4.98 -15.81 5.35
N LEU A 242 -5.41 -15.78 6.62
CA LEU A 242 -4.51 -15.56 7.77
C LEU A 242 -3.42 -16.64 7.83
N ASN A 243 -3.78 -17.92 7.64
CA ASN A 243 -2.80 -18.99 7.60
C ASN A 243 -1.78 -18.79 6.45
N LYS A 244 -2.27 -18.38 5.26
CA LYS A 244 -1.40 -18.14 4.10
C LYS A 244 -0.40 -17.00 4.35
N ILE A 245 -0.82 -15.87 4.94
CA ILE A 245 0.11 -14.76 5.23
C ILE A 245 1.11 -15.10 6.34
N ILE A 246 0.76 -16.00 7.27
CA ILE A 246 1.69 -16.53 8.28
C ILE A 246 2.69 -17.50 7.61
N GLU A 247 2.21 -18.45 6.81
CA GLU A 247 3.05 -19.43 6.07
C GLU A 247 4.03 -18.73 5.13
N ASN A 248 3.58 -17.67 4.46
CA ASN A 248 4.42 -16.84 3.59
C ASN A 248 5.30 -15.83 4.35
N LYS A 249 5.26 -15.85 5.68
CA LYS A 249 6.01 -14.93 6.54
C LYS A 249 5.75 -13.43 6.29
N GLN A 250 4.58 -13.10 5.77
CA GLN A 250 4.11 -11.72 5.64
C GLN A 250 3.58 -11.16 6.97
N LEU A 251 3.16 -12.04 7.87
CA LEU A 251 2.79 -11.74 9.25
C LEU A 251 3.56 -12.69 10.18
N ILE A 252 4.43 -12.15 11.01
CA ILE A 252 5.26 -12.91 11.94
C ILE A 252 4.88 -12.52 13.36
N ILE A 253 4.32 -13.46 14.12
CA ILE A 253 4.04 -13.31 15.54
C ILE A 253 5.15 -14.02 16.31
N LYS A 254 6.05 -13.23 16.91
CA LYS A 254 7.16 -13.73 17.71
C LYS A 254 6.67 -14.28 19.05
N ASP A 255 5.85 -13.51 19.76
CA ASP A 255 5.29 -13.93 21.03
C ASP A 255 3.95 -13.25 21.36
N VAL A 256 3.22 -13.84 22.31
CA VAL A 256 2.01 -13.27 22.94
C VAL A 256 2.14 -13.42 24.45
N ILE A 257 2.42 -12.32 25.12
CA ILE A 257 2.71 -12.24 26.55
C ILE A 257 1.46 -11.77 27.30
N GLY A 258 1.17 -12.35 28.47
CA GLY A 258 0.08 -11.92 29.35
C GLY A 258 -1.30 -12.42 28.94
N THR A 259 -1.40 -13.56 28.24
CA THR A 259 -2.70 -14.18 27.89
C THR A 259 -3.56 -14.49 29.11
N GLU A 260 -2.97 -14.75 30.27
CA GLU A 260 -3.63 -14.96 31.57
C GLU A 260 -4.48 -13.77 31.99
N HIS A 261 -4.10 -12.53 31.66
CA HIS A 261 -4.89 -11.34 31.94
C HIS A 261 -6.22 -11.32 31.16
N MET A 262 -6.21 -11.77 29.90
CA MET A 262 -7.42 -11.95 29.12
C MET A 262 -8.24 -13.14 29.64
N ASP A 263 -7.59 -14.23 30.01
CA ASP A 263 -8.22 -15.44 30.54
C ASP A 263 -8.96 -15.18 31.86
N ALA A 264 -8.44 -14.31 32.71
CA ALA A 264 -9.00 -13.93 34.00
C ALA A 264 -10.25 -13.06 33.91
N LEU A 265 -10.59 -12.51 32.73
CA LEU A 265 -11.78 -11.66 32.58
C LEU A 265 -13.08 -12.43 32.82
N THR A 266 -13.89 -11.91 33.73
CA THR A 266 -15.20 -12.48 34.08
C THR A 266 -16.38 -11.75 33.42
N SER A 267 -16.17 -10.53 32.92
CA SER A 267 -17.15 -9.68 32.23
C SER A 267 -16.75 -9.44 30.77
N GLY A 268 -17.57 -8.70 30.03
CA GLY A 268 -17.16 -8.05 28.79
C GLY A 268 -15.97 -7.10 29.04
N ALA A 269 -15.24 -6.74 28.01
CA ALA A 269 -14.12 -5.82 28.14
C ALA A 269 -13.94 -4.98 26.86
N VAL A 270 -13.42 -3.76 27.03
CA VAL A 270 -12.88 -2.99 25.91
C VAL A 270 -11.39 -3.28 25.83
N ILE A 271 -10.96 -3.90 24.73
CA ILE A 271 -9.56 -4.17 24.44
C ILE A 271 -9.01 -2.99 23.66
N THR A 272 -7.92 -2.41 24.14
CA THR A 272 -7.22 -1.32 23.42
C THR A 272 -5.94 -1.84 22.79
N CYS A 273 -5.60 -1.36 21.58
CA CYS A 273 -4.36 -1.70 20.90
C CYS A 273 -3.82 -0.48 20.14
N ASN A 274 -2.52 -0.37 19.97
CA ASN A 274 -1.90 0.60 19.07
C ASN A 274 -2.20 0.27 17.60
N HIS A 275 -2.20 1.31 16.74
CA HIS A 275 -2.65 1.21 15.36
C HIS A 275 -1.53 1.60 14.40
N PHE A 276 -0.91 0.62 13.74
CA PHE A 276 0.31 0.82 12.96
C PHE A 276 0.27 0.25 11.54
N ASN A 277 -0.57 -0.72 11.23
CA ASN A 277 -0.81 -1.20 9.87
C ASN A 277 -2.04 -2.12 9.80
N ALA A 278 -2.36 -2.64 8.60
CA ALA A 278 -3.52 -3.51 8.39
C ALA A 278 -3.41 -4.87 9.12
N PHE A 279 -2.22 -5.28 9.55
CA PHE A 279 -1.99 -6.58 10.22
C PHE A 279 -2.21 -6.54 11.73
N ASP A 280 -2.29 -5.37 12.36
CA ASP A 280 -2.54 -5.25 13.80
C ASP A 280 -3.84 -5.96 14.23
N SER A 281 -4.89 -5.86 13.43
CA SER A 281 -6.17 -6.54 13.68
C SER A 281 -6.07 -8.06 13.53
N PHE A 282 -5.20 -8.56 12.64
CA PHE A 282 -4.92 -9.99 12.53
C PHE A 282 -4.05 -10.48 13.69
N ALA A 283 -3.06 -9.71 14.12
CA ALA A 283 -2.25 -9.99 15.29
C ALA A 283 -3.12 -10.10 16.55
N MET A 284 -4.04 -9.15 16.76
CA MET A 284 -5.01 -9.20 17.86
C MET A 284 -5.99 -10.37 17.76
N GLN A 285 -6.34 -10.83 16.54
CA GLN A 285 -7.12 -12.06 16.36
C GLN A 285 -6.35 -13.29 16.86
N ILE A 286 -5.05 -13.37 16.56
CA ILE A 286 -4.19 -14.48 17.00
C ILE A 286 -4.06 -14.47 18.53
N ALA A 287 -3.83 -13.30 19.12
CA ALA A 287 -3.75 -13.15 20.58
C ALA A 287 -5.06 -13.60 21.28
N TYR A 288 -6.21 -13.15 20.77
CA TYR A 288 -7.50 -13.59 21.26
C TYR A 288 -7.71 -15.10 21.13
N GLU A 289 -7.27 -15.73 20.05
CA GLU A 289 -7.41 -17.17 19.83
C GLU A 289 -6.49 -18.03 20.69
N LYS A 290 -5.36 -17.47 21.14
CA LYS A 290 -4.50 -18.11 22.17
C LYS A 290 -5.13 -18.09 23.57
N SER A 291 -6.06 -17.15 23.85
CA SER A 291 -6.80 -17.08 25.11
C SER A 291 -7.92 -18.14 25.16
N LYS A 292 -8.18 -18.66 26.35
CA LYS A 292 -9.32 -19.57 26.65
C LYS A 292 -10.67 -18.88 26.45
N GLN A 293 -10.71 -17.56 26.46
CA GLN A 293 -11.94 -16.78 26.27
C GLN A 293 -12.50 -16.87 24.85
N CYS A 294 -11.70 -17.18 23.84
CA CYS A 294 -12.16 -17.31 22.45
C CYS A 294 -13.27 -18.38 22.26
N LYS A 295 -13.37 -19.34 23.15
CA LYS A 295 -14.43 -20.38 23.16
C LYS A 295 -15.75 -19.91 23.78
N LYS A 296 -15.71 -18.82 24.56
CA LYS A 296 -16.86 -18.35 25.36
C LYS A 296 -17.37 -16.99 24.92
N ARG A 297 -16.51 -16.12 24.42
CA ARG A 297 -16.76 -14.70 24.14
C ARG A 297 -16.38 -14.36 22.71
N ARG A 298 -17.06 -13.42 22.09
CA ARG A 298 -16.74 -12.94 20.73
C ARG A 298 -15.84 -11.72 20.82
N LEU A 299 -15.00 -11.54 19.79
CA LEU A 299 -14.21 -10.33 19.61
C LEU A 299 -14.82 -9.50 18.48
N TYR A 300 -15.38 -8.35 18.84
CA TYR A 300 -15.86 -7.34 17.91
C TYR A 300 -14.77 -6.27 17.68
N ARG A 301 -14.81 -5.55 16.57
CA ARG A 301 -13.82 -4.54 16.20
C ARG A 301 -14.49 -3.26 15.76
N VAL A 302 -14.14 -2.15 16.41
CA VAL A 302 -14.54 -0.82 15.93
C VAL A 302 -13.74 -0.48 14.70
N ILE A 303 -14.42 -0.06 13.63
CA ILE A 303 -13.81 0.36 12.37
C ILE A 303 -14.38 1.69 11.90
N ARG A 304 -13.69 2.37 10.99
CA ARG A 304 -14.19 3.58 10.34
C ARG A 304 -15.35 3.29 9.40
N GLU A 305 -16.20 4.28 9.16
CA GLU A 305 -17.34 4.19 8.25
C GLU A 305 -16.90 3.85 6.82
N GLY A 306 -15.84 4.49 6.32
CA GLY A 306 -15.28 4.26 4.99
C GLY A 306 -14.82 2.82 4.77
N ASN A 307 -14.20 2.21 5.77
CA ASN A 307 -13.76 0.81 5.71
C ASN A 307 -14.92 -0.17 5.53
N TYR A 308 -16.08 0.15 6.08
CA TYR A 308 -17.28 -0.67 5.90
C TYR A 308 -18.00 -0.40 4.58
N THR A 309 -18.13 0.87 4.19
CA THR A 309 -18.98 1.27 3.07
C THR A 309 -18.30 1.15 1.71
N ASN A 310 -17.02 1.50 1.61
CA ASN A 310 -16.35 1.70 0.33
C ASN A 310 -15.11 0.82 0.11
N PHE A 311 -14.64 0.09 1.12
CA PHE A 311 -13.47 -0.77 0.89
C PHE A 311 -13.80 -1.87 -0.12
N PRO A 312 -13.07 -1.96 -1.27
CA PRO A 312 -13.38 -2.90 -2.34
C PRO A 312 -12.91 -4.34 -2.05
N GLY A 313 -13.29 -5.26 -2.89
CA GLY A 313 -12.73 -6.61 -3.01
C GLY A 313 -12.77 -7.45 -1.74
N PHE A 314 -11.73 -8.22 -1.54
CA PHE A 314 -11.58 -9.19 -0.46
C PHE A 314 -11.60 -8.53 0.93
N TYR A 315 -10.80 -7.48 1.14
CA TYR A 315 -10.77 -6.77 2.41
C TYR A 315 -12.12 -6.11 2.75
N GLY A 316 -12.82 -5.56 1.76
CA GLY A 316 -14.17 -5.05 1.96
C GLY A 316 -15.17 -6.14 2.40
N MET A 317 -15.03 -7.37 1.91
CA MET A 317 -15.81 -8.52 2.39
C MET A 317 -15.51 -8.80 3.88
N LEU A 318 -14.24 -8.79 4.30
CA LEU A 318 -13.85 -8.94 5.71
C LEU A 318 -14.43 -7.82 6.56
N MET A 319 -14.26 -6.55 6.14
CA MET A 319 -14.75 -5.36 6.85
C MET A 319 -16.26 -5.36 7.04
N ARG A 320 -17.04 -5.97 6.15
CA ARG A 320 -18.50 -6.06 6.27
C ARG A 320 -19.01 -7.25 7.08
N ASN A 321 -18.21 -8.30 7.25
CA ASN A 321 -18.74 -9.56 7.78
C ASN A 321 -18.00 -10.14 9.00
N CYS A 322 -16.77 -9.70 9.37
CA CYS A 322 -15.98 -10.27 10.48
C CYS A 322 -16.20 -9.56 11.83
N TYR A 323 -17.42 -9.58 12.38
CA TYR A 323 -17.76 -8.94 13.66
C TYR A 323 -17.22 -7.50 13.77
N THR A 324 -17.33 -6.75 12.69
CA THR A 324 -16.94 -5.36 12.62
C THR A 324 -18.05 -4.44 13.10
N PHE A 325 -17.67 -3.37 13.77
CA PHE A 325 -18.52 -2.34 14.34
C PHE A 325 -18.18 -0.99 13.72
N PRO A 326 -18.68 -0.66 12.52
CA PRO A 326 -18.41 0.62 11.89
C PRO A 326 -19.02 1.79 12.67
N LEU A 327 -18.23 2.83 12.87
CA LEU A 327 -18.72 4.15 13.25
C LEU A 327 -19.61 4.70 12.11
N SER A 328 -20.36 5.75 12.37
CA SER A 328 -21.16 6.39 11.33
C SER A 328 -21.31 7.89 11.56
N SER A 329 -21.29 8.65 10.48
CA SER A 329 -21.68 10.05 10.44
C SER A 329 -23.21 10.25 10.49
N ASN A 330 -23.99 9.20 10.23
CA ASN A 330 -25.45 9.21 10.36
C ASN A 330 -25.85 9.10 11.84
N ARG A 331 -26.64 10.05 12.34
CA ARG A 331 -27.04 10.14 13.74
C ARG A 331 -27.77 8.89 14.25
N ASP A 332 -28.68 8.33 13.45
CA ASP A 332 -29.48 7.18 13.87
C ASP A 332 -28.68 5.88 13.80
N THR A 333 -27.80 5.75 12.82
CA THR A 333 -26.81 4.65 12.78
C THR A 333 -25.87 4.73 13.98
N MET A 334 -25.42 5.93 14.37
CA MET A 334 -24.56 6.12 15.55
C MET A 334 -25.30 5.79 16.86
N LYS A 335 -26.59 6.14 17.00
CA LYS A 335 -27.39 5.69 18.16
C LYS A 335 -27.48 4.16 18.20
N LYS A 336 -27.72 3.53 17.04
CA LYS A 336 -27.74 2.06 16.92
C LYS A 336 -26.39 1.43 17.26
N PHE A 337 -25.29 2.04 16.84
CA PHE A 337 -23.92 1.66 17.22
C PHE A 337 -23.77 1.66 18.74
N LEU A 338 -24.07 2.78 19.40
CA LEU A 338 -23.92 2.92 20.86
C LEU A 338 -24.77 1.89 21.63
N SER A 339 -26.04 1.71 21.28
CA SER A 339 -26.91 0.73 21.95
C SER A 339 -26.46 -0.71 21.69
N SER A 340 -25.92 -1.00 20.52
CA SER A 340 -25.36 -2.32 20.21
C SER A 340 -24.03 -2.57 20.93
N MET A 341 -23.22 -1.54 21.11
CA MET A 341 -21.98 -1.58 21.91
C MET A 341 -22.30 -1.96 23.36
N ASP A 342 -23.27 -1.28 23.97
CA ASP A 342 -23.74 -1.59 25.33
C ASP A 342 -24.19 -3.06 25.41
N THR A 343 -24.99 -3.52 24.44
CA THR A 343 -25.44 -4.92 24.39
C THR A 343 -24.29 -5.91 24.32
N VAL A 344 -23.28 -5.66 23.51
CA VAL A 344 -22.08 -6.53 23.35
C VAL A 344 -21.31 -6.63 24.66
N LEU A 345 -21.02 -5.50 25.29
CA LEU A 345 -20.24 -5.45 26.53
C LEU A 345 -21.00 -6.07 27.71
N GLN A 346 -22.32 -5.81 27.84
CA GLN A 346 -23.18 -6.39 28.89
C GLN A 346 -23.37 -7.89 28.70
N HIS A 347 -23.38 -8.38 27.44
CA HIS A 347 -23.44 -9.81 27.16
C HIS A 347 -22.14 -10.55 27.55
N GLY A 348 -21.07 -9.82 27.82
CA GLY A 348 -19.78 -10.37 28.21
C GLY A 348 -18.81 -10.54 27.03
N ASP A 349 -19.12 -10.05 25.86
CA ASP A 349 -18.24 -10.11 24.69
C ASP A 349 -17.16 -9.00 24.71
N PHE A 350 -16.17 -9.10 23.87
CA PHE A 350 -15.03 -8.17 23.80
C PHE A 350 -15.17 -7.19 22.63
N MET A 351 -14.70 -5.96 22.85
CA MET A 351 -14.69 -4.91 21.85
C MET A 351 -13.27 -4.35 21.67
N LEU A 352 -12.63 -4.63 20.53
CA LEU A 352 -11.34 -4.07 20.16
C LEU A 352 -11.52 -2.65 19.62
N VAL A 353 -10.78 -1.71 20.20
CA VAL A 353 -10.77 -0.30 19.84
C VAL A 353 -9.32 0.18 19.73
N TYR A 354 -9.01 0.93 18.69
CA TYR A 354 -7.74 1.62 18.53
C TYR A 354 -7.87 3.06 19.03
N PRO A 355 -7.47 3.36 20.28
CA PRO A 355 -7.73 4.66 20.91
C PRO A 355 -6.87 5.79 20.34
N GLU A 356 -5.85 5.50 19.56
CA GLU A 356 -5.03 6.46 18.82
C GLU A 356 -5.80 7.11 17.66
N GLN A 357 -6.78 6.40 17.09
CA GLN A 357 -7.66 6.75 15.96
C GLN A 357 -6.98 6.85 14.59
N SER A 358 -5.74 7.35 14.50
CA SER A 358 -4.93 7.36 13.28
C SER A 358 -4.12 6.08 13.16
N MET A 359 -3.88 5.62 11.92
CA MET A 359 -2.94 4.53 11.63
C MET A 359 -1.66 5.12 11.04
N TRP A 360 -0.50 4.80 11.65
CA TRP A 360 0.80 5.24 11.18
C TRP A 360 1.68 4.03 10.89
N TRP A 361 2.00 3.83 9.64
CA TRP A 361 2.67 2.63 9.15
C TRP A 361 3.97 2.31 9.91
N ASN A 362 3.99 1.16 10.56
CA ASN A 362 5.09 0.62 11.37
C ASN A 362 5.64 1.58 12.43
N TYR A 363 4.82 2.54 12.90
CA TYR A 363 5.21 3.47 13.94
C TYR A 363 5.26 2.78 15.31
N ARG A 364 6.44 2.78 15.94
CA ARG A 364 6.72 2.00 17.14
C ARG A 364 6.30 2.68 18.45
N LYS A 365 6.26 4.02 18.48
CA LYS A 365 5.91 4.78 19.70
C LYS A 365 4.39 4.76 19.92
N PRO A 366 3.91 4.61 21.17
CA PRO A 366 2.47 4.81 21.45
C PRO A 366 2.08 6.27 21.19
N LYS A 367 0.95 6.50 20.52
CA LYS A 367 0.42 7.85 20.28
C LYS A 367 -0.57 8.29 21.36
N PRO A 368 -0.88 9.60 21.52
CA PRO A 368 -1.84 10.09 22.49
C PRO A 368 -3.22 9.46 22.34
N LEU A 369 -3.80 8.97 23.44
CA LEU A 369 -5.04 8.21 23.47
C LEU A 369 -6.28 9.10 23.54
N LYS A 370 -7.28 8.86 22.71
CA LYS A 370 -8.58 9.53 22.71
C LYS A 370 -9.56 8.87 23.68
N LYS A 371 -10.58 9.61 24.15
CA LYS A 371 -11.49 9.21 25.24
C LYS A 371 -12.48 8.08 24.88
N GLY A 372 -12.77 7.83 23.60
CA GLY A 372 -13.87 6.98 23.13
C GLY A 372 -13.90 5.58 23.75
N ALA A 373 -12.80 4.85 23.70
CA ALA A 373 -12.69 3.50 24.26
C ALA A 373 -13.03 3.45 25.77
N TYR A 374 -12.52 4.40 26.50
CA TYR A 374 -12.69 4.51 27.97
C TYR A 374 -14.12 4.94 28.33
N THR A 375 -14.77 5.75 27.48
CA THR A 375 -16.18 6.09 27.65
C THR A 375 -17.09 4.86 27.53
N PHE A 376 -16.79 3.96 26.58
CA PHE A 376 -17.54 2.71 26.46
C PHE A 376 -17.35 1.81 27.67
N ALA A 377 -16.12 1.67 28.15
CA ALA A 377 -15.81 0.86 29.32
C ALA A 377 -16.44 1.42 30.61
N ALA A 378 -16.26 2.70 30.89
CA ALA A 378 -16.78 3.35 32.09
C ALA A 378 -18.32 3.34 32.13
N LYS A 379 -18.99 3.62 30.99
CA LYS A 379 -20.45 3.58 30.88
C LYS A 379 -21.04 2.20 31.17
N ASN A 380 -20.37 1.14 30.73
CA ASN A 380 -20.83 -0.24 30.85
C ASN A 380 -20.27 -0.96 32.08
N HIS A 381 -19.51 -0.26 32.93
CA HIS A 381 -18.86 -0.82 34.13
C HIS A 381 -17.99 -2.05 33.83
N VAL A 382 -17.34 -2.09 32.66
CA VAL A 382 -16.43 -3.16 32.25
C VAL A 382 -14.99 -2.68 32.24
N PRO A 383 -13.99 -3.57 32.39
CA PRO A 383 -12.59 -3.18 32.33
C PRO A 383 -12.13 -2.80 30.92
N VAL A 384 -11.08 -2.00 30.89
CA VAL A 384 -10.21 -1.86 29.72
C VAL A 384 -9.08 -2.87 29.86
N LEU A 385 -8.83 -3.67 28.81
CA LEU A 385 -7.68 -4.56 28.71
C LEU A 385 -6.65 -3.90 27.80
N PRO A 386 -5.56 -3.31 28.34
CA PRO A 386 -4.52 -2.71 27.52
C PRO A 386 -3.73 -3.77 26.78
N CYS A 387 -3.68 -3.70 25.46
CA CYS A 387 -2.75 -4.46 24.64
C CYS A 387 -1.85 -3.49 23.90
N PHE A 388 -0.58 -3.82 23.78
CA PHE A 388 0.38 -3.06 22.99
C PHE A 388 1.21 -4.04 22.16
N ILE A 389 1.37 -3.75 20.87
CA ILE A 389 2.18 -4.57 19.97
C ILE A 389 3.50 -3.84 19.73
N THR A 390 4.60 -4.47 20.17
CA THR A 390 5.95 -4.07 19.81
C THR A 390 6.39 -4.79 18.56
N MET A 391 7.36 -4.22 17.83
CA MET A 391 7.81 -4.75 16.56
C MET A 391 9.31 -4.59 16.38
N GLU A 392 9.92 -5.60 15.76
CA GLU A 392 11.33 -5.63 15.37
C GLU A 392 11.44 -6.00 13.89
N ASP A 393 12.53 -5.57 13.25
CA ASP A 393 12.82 -5.96 11.88
C ASP A 393 13.23 -7.44 11.84
N SER A 394 12.59 -8.24 10.98
CA SER A 394 13.01 -9.62 10.70
C SER A 394 14.17 -9.65 9.70
N ASP A 395 14.69 -10.86 9.41
CA ASP A 395 15.68 -11.07 8.33
C ASP A 395 15.03 -11.11 6.92
N ILE A 396 13.72 -10.91 6.82
CA ILE A 396 12.97 -11.05 5.57
C ILE A 396 12.68 -9.68 5.00
N LEU A 397 13.18 -9.42 3.79
CA LEU A 397 12.85 -8.24 3.02
C LEU A 397 11.47 -8.44 2.38
N GLY A 398 10.54 -7.49 2.62
CA GLY A 398 9.24 -7.47 1.98
C GLY A 398 9.28 -6.93 0.56
N ASP A 399 8.17 -7.08 -0.16
CA ASP A 399 8.02 -6.63 -1.56
C ASP A 399 8.15 -5.10 -1.72
N ASP A 400 7.96 -4.35 -0.62
CA ASP A 400 8.14 -2.90 -0.56
C ASP A 400 9.58 -2.45 -0.24
N GLY A 401 10.52 -3.38 -0.12
CA GLY A 401 11.93 -3.11 0.19
C GLY A 401 12.21 -2.76 1.66
N PHE A 402 11.24 -2.97 2.55
CA PHE A 402 11.41 -2.87 4.00
C PHE A 402 11.36 -4.26 4.64
N TYR A 403 12.03 -4.41 5.78
CA TYR A 403 11.97 -5.67 6.51
C TYR A 403 10.57 -5.94 7.07
N VAL A 404 10.11 -7.17 6.89
CA VAL A 404 8.86 -7.63 7.52
C VAL A 404 9.03 -7.51 9.04
N GLN A 405 7.99 -7.01 9.72
CA GLN A 405 8.05 -6.80 11.15
C GLN A 405 7.68 -8.08 11.90
N GLU A 406 8.47 -8.42 12.93
CA GLU A 406 8.13 -9.44 13.94
C GLU A 406 7.39 -8.78 15.08
N TYR A 407 6.19 -9.27 15.38
CA TYR A 407 5.32 -8.68 16.41
C TYR A 407 5.37 -9.48 17.71
N THR A 408 5.60 -8.77 18.82
CA THR A 408 5.34 -9.27 20.18
C THR A 408 4.11 -8.55 20.72
N ILE A 409 3.08 -9.33 21.08
CA ILE A 409 1.81 -8.81 21.59
C ILE A 409 1.82 -8.87 23.11
N HIS A 410 1.76 -7.71 23.74
CA HIS A 410 1.71 -7.59 25.20
C HIS A 410 0.28 -7.35 25.64
N ILE A 411 -0.27 -8.22 26.47
CA ILE A 411 -1.58 -8.11 27.11
C ILE A 411 -1.33 -7.78 28.57
N ALA A 412 -1.66 -6.56 28.99
CA ALA A 412 -1.42 -6.09 30.35
C ALA A 412 -2.61 -6.35 31.26
N GLU A 413 -2.44 -6.08 32.56
CA GLU A 413 -3.50 -6.21 33.56
C GLU A 413 -4.73 -5.36 33.21
N PRO A 414 -5.95 -5.90 33.43
CA PRO A 414 -7.18 -5.16 33.20
C PRO A 414 -7.29 -3.94 34.11
N ILE A 415 -7.75 -2.83 33.54
CA ILE A 415 -8.02 -1.58 34.26
C ILE A 415 -9.51 -1.48 34.52
N TYR A 416 -9.92 -1.69 35.76
CA TYR A 416 -11.34 -1.61 36.16
C TYR A 416 -11.78 -0.17 36.46
N PRO A 417 -13.01 0.21 36.14
CA PRO A 417 -13.58 1.47 36.60
C PRO A 417 -13.77 1.43 38.13
N ASP A 418 -13.53 2.55 38.78
CA ASP A 418 -13.71 2.73 40.23
C ASP A 418 -15.16 3.06 40.52
N PRO A 419 -15.89 2.24 41.33
CA PRO A 419 -17.29 2.50 41.65
C PRO A 419 -17.54 3.81 42.43
N GLN A 420 -16.49 4.38 43.04
CA GLN A 420 -16.60 5.63 43.81
C GLN A 420 -16.42 6.88 42.96
N LYS A 421 -15.99 6.73 41.71
CA LYS A 421 -15.75 7.81 40.76
C LYS A 421 -16.92 8.00 39.80
N THR A 422 -17.12 9.22 39.38
CA THR A 422 -18.02 9.54 38.28
C THR A 422 -17.55 8.88 36.97
N GLN A 423 -18.45 8.77 35.99
CA GLN A 423 -18.08 8.25 34.68
C GLN A 423 -16.93 9.07 34.03
N ALA A 424 -16.97 10.39 34.14
CA ALA A 424 -15.95 11.28 33.57
C ALA A 424 -14.55 11.07 34.22
N GLU A 425 -14.52 10.95 35.54
CA GLU A 425 -13.30 10.66 36.27
C GLU A 425 -12.73 9.29 35.93
N ASN A 426 -13.60 8.25 35.80
CA ASN A 426 -13.19 6.93 35.35
C ASN A 426 -12.59 6.94 33.95
N VAL A 427 -13.21 7.65 33.00
CA VAL A 427 -12.71 7.82 31.63
C VAL A 427 -11.27 8.37 31.63
N ASP A 428 -11.03 9.45 32.39
CA ASP A 428 -9.70 10.08 32.44
C ASP A 428 -8.68 9.21 33.21
N ALA A 429 -9.09 8.57 34.30
CA ALA A 429 -8.23 7.67 35.09
C ALA A 429 -7.80 6.44 34.28
N MET A 430 -8.74 5.75 33.64
CA MET A 430 -8.48 4.56 32.84
C MET A 430 -7.59 4.91 31.62
N ARG A 431 -7.85 6.04 30.96
CA ARG A 431 -7.04 6.52 29.83
C ARG A 431 -5.59 6.82 30.25
N LYS A 432 -5.39 7.53 31.36
CA LYS A 432 -4.05 7.83 31.88
C LYS A 432 -3.31 6.56 32.27
N LYS A 433 -3.99 5.61 32.94
CA LYS A 433 -3.38 4.32 33.34
C LYS A 433 -3.00 3.49 32.11
N ASN A 434 -3.87 3.43 31.09
CA ASN A 434 -3.56 2.73 29.83
C ASN A 434 -2.35 3.36 29.13
N ALA A 435 -2.28 4.68 29.03
CA ALA A 435 -1.13 5.38 28.43
C ALA A 435 0.17 5.09 29.20
N ALA A 436 0.12 5.05 30.54
CA ALA A 436 1.27 4.70 31.37
C ALA A 436 1.73 3.24 31.13
N VAL A 437 0.78 2.30 31.02
CA VAL A 437 1.09 0.89 30.71
C VAL A 437 1.75 0.76 29.33
N TRP A 438 1.23 1.43 28.30
CA TRP A 438 1.82 1.37 26.96
C TRP A 438 3.22 2.01 26.92
N LYS A 439 3.40 3.13 27.64
CA LYS A 439 4.71 3.75 27.79
C LYS A 439 5.69 2.79 28.45
N GLN A 440 5.31 2.13 29.55
CA GLN A 440 6.13 1.18 30.25
C GLN A 440 6.55 0.00 29.35
N ILE A 441 5.60 -0.62 28.63
CA ILE A 441 5.88 -1.72 27.69
C ILE A 441 6.87 -1.25 26.60
N TYR A 442 6.67 -0.06 26.06
CA TYR A 442 7.56 0.52 25.04
C TYR A 442 8.99 0.68 25.61
N GLU A 443 9.12 1.33 26.77
CA GLU A 443 10.42 1.62 27.38
C GLU A 443 11.17 0.34 27.81
N GLU A 444 10.45 -0.64 28.36
CA GLU A 444 11.02 -1.94 28.74
C GLU A 444 11.47 -2.76 27.52
N PHE A 445 10.66 -2.79 26.46
CA PHE A 445 10.95 -3.58 25.28
C PHE A 445 12.10 -3.00 24.44
N TYR A 446 12.09 -1.68 24.19
CA TYR A 446 13.11 -1.04 23.36
C TYR A 446 14.33 -0.56 24.14
N GLY A 447 14.27 -0.54 25.46
CA GLY A 447 15.38 -0.08 26.32
C GLY A 447 15.68 1.42 26.21
N ILE A 448 14.74 2.21 25.74
CA ILE A 448 14.87 3.66 25.53
C ILE A 448 13.66 4.41 26.10
N PRO A 449 13.83 5.63 26.62
CA PRO A 449 12.70 6.43 27.10
C PRO A 449 11.77 6.82 25.94
N LEU A 450 10.47 6.92 26.21
CA LEU A 450 9.49 7.41 25.25
C LEU A 450 9.63 8.94 25.08
N VAL A 451 10.20 9.34 23.97
CA VAL A 451 10.35 10.75 23.58
C VAL A 451 9.80 10.93 22.19
N TYR A 452 9.03 12.00 21.97
CA TYR A 452 8.56 12.40 20.66
C TYR A 452 9.43 13.51 20.09
N ASP A 453 9.70 13.45 18.79
CA ASP A 453 10.47 14.48 18.07
C ASP A 453 9.58 15.68 17.75
N THR A 454 9.02 16.32 18.78
CA THR A 454 8.20 17.53 18.64
C THR A 454 9.07 18.77 18.52
N ALA A 455 8.56 19.84 17.87
CA ALA A 455 9.28 21.09 17.69
C ALA A 455 9.77 21.71 19.04
N GLU A 456 9.05 21.48 20.14
CA GLU A 456 9.43 21.93 21.48
C GLU A 456 10.62 21.10 22.02
N ALA A 457 10.64 19.80 21.80
CA ALA A 457 11.75 18.93 22.23
C ALA A 457 13.04 19.22 21.44
N VAL A 458 12.93 19.49 20.14
CA VAL A 458 14.08 19.84 19.28
C VAL A 458 14.74 21.16 19.71
N GLN A 459 13.95 22.14 20.20
CA GLN A 459 14.52 23.40 20.74
C GLN A 459 15.32 23.19 22.06
N TYR A 460 14.98 22.18 22.85
CA TYR A 460 15.68 21.89 24.12
C TYR A 460 17.04 21.20 23.89
N VAL A 461 17.16 20.38 22.85
CA VAL A 461 18.42 19.67 22.49
C VAL A 461 19.39 20.58 21.71
N GLY A 462 18.91 21.69 21.13
CA GLY A 462 19.68 22.58 20.26
C GLY A 462 20.44 23.74 20.96
N LYS A 463 20.46 23.84 22.29
CA LYS A 463 21.30 24.84 22.98
C LYS A 463 22.57 24.17 23.48
N PRO A 464 23.76 24.46 22.88
CA PRO A 464 25.00 24.07 23.51
C PRO A 464 25.10 24.77 24.86
N THR A 465 25.16 24.01 25.94
CA THR A 465 25.61 24.52 27.23
C THR A 465 27.07 24.94 27.08
N ASN A 466 27.28 26.25 26.94
CA ASN A 466 28.60 26.82 27.20
C ASN A 466 28.94 26.52 28.64
N ILE A 467 29.77 25.52 28.85
CA ILE A 467 30.49 25.33 30.12
C ILE A 467 31.76 26.18 29.97
N ALA A 468 31.82 27.27 30.71
CA ALA A 468 33.00 28.06 30.94
C ALA A 468 34.01 27.28 31.81
#